data_595ec6a759022a0973b16ccda60a63da
#
_entry.id   595ec6a759022a0973b16ccda60a63da
#
_cell.length_a   1.000
_cell.length_b   1.000
_cell.length_c   1.000
_cell.angle_alpha   90.00
_cell.angle_beta   90.00
_cell.angle_gamma   90.00
#
_symmetry.space_group_name_H-M   'P 1'
#
loop_
_entity.id
_entity.type
_entity.pdbx_description
1 polymer ?
#
loop_
_entity_poly.entity_id
_entity_poly.type
_entity_poly.pdbx_seq_one_letter_code
_entity_poly.pdbx_strand_id
1 'polypeptide(L)'
;MRFSKVYISVFGVLAVAIAVVFNTFPRSTFSELEKRELTAFPAFSYEKLLSGEFTNEVSTWFSDSEPFRDQLMALSMHIKDLIRIETGENHVTFHASTPVAQDPEEPETPEADPADSTSIENSDYNYENHITADENAKIANAGIIIVGTGEKVRALMAYGGSAKGGTGYARAANQYKDTFPSVNVYCMVIPTAVEYYCPDMVRNRTRPQKPTIDNIFSHLAPGVKPVDIYATLGEHADEDIFLRTDHHWAPLGAFYAAQRFAEVADVPFRPLSSYSQKVVHGYVGSMYGYSQDIAIKKAPEDFVYYVPRDVTYTTTYTDYTIDENYRVIGMGHPHKGIFFYRFKDGSGGAYCTFMGSDTRITCVRTSTQNGRRLLILKDSFGNALPGYLFYSFEEIHVVDSRYFTKNMVEYVNENQITDILFANNIFKAYSSHTYSKYIKYLTQTNGIYRPVVHRTDSMTAEPAAPVTPSTSSGRDSTSSFY
;
A
#
# COMPACT_ATOMS: atom_id res chain seq x y z
N MET A 1 -1.95 48.31 -32.89
CA MET A 1 -1.64 47.36 -33.98
C MET A 1 -0.17 46.86 -34.02
N ARG A 2 0.86 47.66 -33.76
CA ARG A 2 2.26 47.18 -33.80
C ARG A 2 2.57 46.19 -32.64
N PHE A 3 2.13 46.43 -31.44
CA PHE A 3 2.39 45.54 -30.27
C PHE A 3 1.73 44.16 -30.40
N SER A 4 0.55 44.05 -30.98
CA SER A 4 -0.11 42.73 -31.16
C SER A 4 0.63 41.86 -32.20
N LYS A 5 1.20 42.47 -33.25
CA LYS A 5 1.99 41.72 -34.26
C LYS A 5 3.28 41.19 -33.65
N VAL A 6 3.99 42.00 -32.84
CA VAL A 6 5.20 41.57 -32.14
C VAL A 6 4.89 40.45 -31.18
N TYR A 7 3.83 40.58 -30.41
CA TYR A 7 3.40 39.54 -29.46
C TYR A 7 3.08 38.20 -30.17
N ILE A 8 2.30 38.25 -31.27
CA ILE A 8 1.98 37.05 -32.05
C ILE A 8 3.23 36.43 -32.67
N SER A 9 4.18 37.25 -33.17
CA SER A 9 5.41 36.73 -33.73
C SER A 9 6.31 36.08 -32.68
N VAL A 10 6.44 36.67 -31.49
CA VAL A 10 7.23 36.10 -30.39
C VAL A 10 6.60 34.77 -29.91
N PHE A 11 5.30 34.76 -29.75
CA PHE A 11 4.56 33.54 -29.36
C PHE A 11 4.70 32.43 -30.43
N GLY A 12 4.60 32.79 -31.71
CA GLY A 12 4.76 31.86 -32.83
C GLY A 12 6.17 31.26 -32.89
N VAL A 13 7.21 32.08 -32.71
CA VAL A 13 8.60 31.61 -32.65
C VAL A 13 8.82 30.69 -31.46
N LEU A 14 8.27 31.04 -30.28
CA LEU A 14 8.38 30.20 -29.09
C LEU A 14 7.69 28.86 -29.27
N ALA A 15 6.49 28.86 -29.85
CA ALA A 15 5.73 27.63 -30.13
C ALA A 15 6.48 26.70 -31.11
N VAL A 16 7.08 27.29 -32.18
CA VAL A 16 7.90 26.51 -33.11
C VAL A 16 9.16 25.97 -32.43
N ALA A 17 9.84 26.77 -31.61
CA ALA A 17 11.03 26.33 -30.87
C ALA A 17 10.70 25.16 -29.93
N ILE A 18 9.59 25.23 -29.20
CA ILE A 18 9.10 24.16 -28.35
C ILE A 18 8.82 22.92 -29.20
N ALA A 19 8.08 23.05 -30.29
CA ALA A 19 7.76 21.93 -31.18
C ALA A 19 9.04 21.25 -31.74
N VAL A 20 10.07 22.02 -32.08
CA VAL A 20 11.37 21.49 -32.52
C VAL A 20 12.02 20.69 -31.37
N VAL A 21 12.10 21.24 -30.17
CA VAL A 21 12.68 20.57 -29.01
C VAL A 21 11.97 19.24 -28.74
N PHE A 22 10.64 19.24 -28.70
CA PHE A 22 9.85 18.05 -28.43
C PHE A 22 9.97 16.93 -29.47
N ASN A 23 10.36 17.27 -30.70
CA ASN A 23 10.50 16.29 -31.79
C ASN A 23 11.94 15.87 -32.08
N THR A 24 12.96 16.64 -31.62
CA THR A 24 14.35 16.36 -31.95
C THR A 24 15.19 15.83 -30.78
N PHE A 25 14.81 16.14 -29.55
CA PHE A 25 15.54 15.65 -28.38
C PHE A 25 15.14 14.21 -28.00
N PRO A 26 16.10 13.43 -27.47
CA PRO A 26 15.81 12.08 -27.03
C PRO A 26 14.81 12.07 -25.87
N ARG A 27 13.89 11.09 -25.91
CA ARG A 27 12.91 10.87 -24.86
C ARG A 27 13.47 9.92 -23.82
N SER A 28 13.19 10.16 -22.55
CA SER A 28 13.55 9.25 -21.48
C SER A 28 12.65 8.01 -21.50
N THR A 29 13.23 6.88 -21.13
CA THR A 29 12.48 5.63 -20.91
C THR A 29 12.23 5.36 -19.44
N PHE A 30 12.89 6.11 -18.55
CA PHE A 30 12.77 6.00 -17.11
C PHE A 30 12.72 7.38 -16.48
N SER A 31 11.83 7.59 -15.51
CA SER A 31 11.79 8.80 -14.69
C SER A 31 12.52 8.57 -13.38
N GLU A 32 13.62 9.28 -13.18
CA GLU A 32 14.34 9.29 -11.91
C GLU A 32 13.54 9.97 -10.79
N LEU A 33 12.67 10.91 -11.16
CA LEU A 33 11.83 11.63 -10.23
C LEU A 33 10.70 10.77 -9.70
N GLU A 34 10.06 9.99 -10.57
CA GLU A 34 8.94 9.11 -10.24
C GLU A 34 9.37 7.66 -9.93
N LYS A 35 10.64 7.31 -10.19
CA LYS A 35 11.20 5.95 -10.01
C LYS A 35 10.44 4.86 -10.76
N ARG A 36 9.98 5.17 -11.98
CA ARG A 36 9.24 4.24 -12.84
C ARG A 36 9.72 4.27 -14.28
N GLU A 37 9.43 3.21 -15.03
CA GLU A 37 9.54 3.20 -16.48
C GLU A 37 8.46 4.09 -17.09
N LEU A 38 8.82 4.81 -18.13
CA LEU A 38 7.90 5.65 -18.90
C LEU A 38 7.28 4.85 -20.04
N THR A 39 6.08 5.26 -20.45
CA THR A 39 5.32 4.56 -21.49
C THR A 39 6.15 4.43 -22.76
N ALA A 40 6.32 3.20 -23.25
CA ALA A 40 6.98 2.92 -24.51
C ALA A 40 6.09 3.28 -25.69
N PHE A 41 6.71 3.55 -26.88
CA PHE A 41 5.94 3.80 -28.09
C PHE A 41 5.10 2.56 -28.45
N PRO A 42 3.78 2.69 -28.68
CA PRO A 42 2.90 1.57 -28.89
C PRO A 42 3.19 0.84 -30.20
N ALA A 43 2.98 -0.48 -30.20
CA ALA A 43 3.05 -1.28 -31.41
C ALA A 43 1.88 -0.93 -32.35
N PHE A 44 2.20 -0.66 -33.63
CA PHE A 44 1.18 -0.35 -34.62
C PHE A 44 0.33 -1.59 -34.95
N SER A 45 -0.98 -1.43 -34.91
CA SER A 45 -1.96 -2.37 -35.45
C SER A 45 -3.03 -1.61 -36.20
N TYR A 46 -3.46 -2.15 -37.34
CA TYR A 46 -4.52 -1.53 -38.13
C TYR A 46 -5.87 -1.54 -37.43
N GLU A 47 -6.11 -2.54 -36.60
CA GLU A 47 -7.29 -2.69 -35.77
C GLU A 47 -7.33 -1.62 -34.66
N LYS A 48 -6.22 -1.43 -33.97
CA LYS A 48 -6.06 -0.36 -32.97
C LYS A 48 -6.18 1.03 -33.55
N LEU A 49 -5.74 1.23 -34.80
CA LEU A 49 -5.90 2.53 -35.48
C LEU A 49 -7.38 2.82 -35.76
N LEU A 50 -8.12 1.85 -36.26
CA LEU A 50 -9.54 2.00 -36.59
C LEU A 50 -10.42 2.16 -35.34
N SER A 51 -10.07 1.51 -34.23
CA SER A 51 -10.77 1.65 -32.94
C SER A 51 -10.44 2.96 -32.22
N GLY A 52 -9.39 3.68 -32.64
CA GLY A 52 -8.89 4.87 -31.94
C GLY A 52 -7.94 4.57 -30.77
N GLU A 53 -7.74 3.30 -30.42
CA GLU A 53 -6.86 2.85 -29.34
C GLU A 53 -5.41 3.27 -29.60
N PHE A 54 -4.89 3.05 -30.82
CA PHE A 54 -3.54 3.47 -31.17
C PHE A 54 -3.28 4.97 -30.98
N THR A 55 -4.23 5.82 -31.34
CA THR A 55 -4.10 7.27 -31.17
C THR A 55 -4.10 7.67 -29.70
N ASN A 56 -4.85 6.98 -28.85
CA ASN A 56 -4.86 7.19 -27.39
C ASN A 56 -3.53 6.73 -26.78
N GLU A 57 -3.02 5.56 -27.16
CA GLU A 57 -1.72 5.05 -26.70
C GLU A 57 -0.56 5.97 -27.13
N VAL A 58 -0.57 6.49 -28.38
CA VAL A 58 0.41 7.49 -28.84
C VAL A 58 0.30 8.79 -28.04
N SER A 59 -0.89 9.24 -27.73
CA SER A 59 -1.10 10.43 -26.90
C SER A 59 -0.54 10.24 -25.48
N THR A 60 -0.78 9.07 -24.89
CA THR A 60 -0.25 8.69 -23.60
C THR A 60 1.28 8.62 -23.62
N TRP A 61 1.86 7.93 -24.60
CA TRP A 61 3.31 7.90 -24.77
C TRP A 61 3.90 9.30 -24.96
N PHE A 62 3.26 10.16 -25.76
CA PHE A 62 3.75 11.50 -26.02
C PHE A 62 3.82 12.35 -24.75
N SER A 63 2.79 12.30 -23.92
CA SER A 63 2.73 13.05 -22.66
C SER A 63 3.61 12.46 -21.56
N ASP A 64 3.78 11.14 -21.53
CA ASP A 64 4.53 10.45 -20.49
C ASP A 64 6.05 10.47 -20.73
N SER A 65 6.48 10.44 -22.00
CA SER A 65 7.90 10.39 -22.37
C SER A 65 8.45 11.72 -22.94
N GLU A 66 7.92 12.85 -22.51
CA GLU A 66 8.37 14.18 -22.96
C GLU A 66 9.88 14.39 -22.75
N PRO A 67 10.59 15.03 -23.71
CA PRO A 67 11.97 15.46 -23.49
C PRO A 67 12.09 16.36 -22.27
N PHE A 68 13.09 16.14 -21.44
CA PHE A 68 13.32 16.90 -20.19
C PHE A 68 12.17 16.85 -19.19
N ARG A 69 11.30 15.83 -19.25
CA ARG A 69 10.12 15.70 -18.40
C ARG A 69 10.43 15.92 -16.91
N ASP A 70 11.41 15.19 -16.36
CA ASP A 70 11.79 15.31 -14.94
C ASP A 70 12.33 16.71 -14.61
N GLN A 71 13.12 17.29 -15.51
CA GLN A 71 13.66 18.65 -15.32
C GLN A 71 12.55 19.71 -15.41
N LEU A 72 11.60 19.56 -16.33
CA LEU A 72 10.46 20.47 -16.47
C LEU A 72 9.51 20.35 -15.29
N MET A 73 9.28 19.14 -14.78
CA MET A 73 8.52 18.92 -13.56
C MET A 73 9.20 19.56 -12.35
N ALA A 74 10.51 19.33 -12.18
CA ALA A 74 11.28 19.97 -11.11
C ALA A 74 11.27 21.51 -11.23
N LEU A 75 11.42 22.04 -12.44
CA LEU A 75 11.34 23.48 -12.70
C LEU A 75 9.94 24.02 -12.38
N SER A 76 8.88 23.33 -12.81
CA SER A 76 7.50 23.71 -12.48
C SER A 76 7.26 23.75 -10.98
N MET A 77 7.79 22.77 -10.24
CA MET A 77 7.72 22.72 -8.78
C MET A 77 8.50 23.88 -8.15
N HIS A 78 9.72 24.19 -8.65
CA HIS A 78 10.48 25.34 -8.18
C HIS A 78 9.79 26.68 -8.49
N ILE A 79 9.16 26.84 -9.65
CA ILE A 79 8.42 28.06 -9.99
C ILE A 79 7.20 28.18 -9.08
N LYS A 80 6.48 27.12 -8.82
CA LYS A 80 5.36 27.12 -7.86
C LYS A 80 5.82 27.51 -6.45
N ASP A 81 6.97 27.00 -6.00
CA ASP A 81 7.60 27.39 -4.73
C ASP A 81 7.96 28.87 -4.68
N LEU A 82 8.51 29.43 -5.78
CA LEU A 82 8.90 30.84 -5.87
C LEU A 82 7.70 31.80 -5.91
N ILE A 83 6.60 31.38 -6.54
CA ILE A 83 5.36 32.17 -6.63
C ILE A 83 4.53 32.04 -5.34
N ARG A 84 4.83 31.03 -4.55
CA ARG A 84 4.14 30.70 -3.31
C ARG A 84 4.44 31.77 -2.27
N ILE A 85 3.41 32.56 -1.92
CA ILE A 85 3.48 33.50 -0.81
C ILE A 85 3.42 32.66 0.48
N GLU A 86 4.56 32.54 1.16
CA GLU A 86 4.59 31.91 2.48
C GLU A 86 3.88 32.82 3.49
N THR A 87 2.63 32.53 3.77
CA THR A 87 1.88 33.21 4.82
C THR A 87 1.93 32.37 6.09
N GLY A 88 3.06 32.45 6.83
CA GLY A 88 3.14 31.95 8.20
C GLY A 88 3.06 30.43 8.42
N GLU A 89 2.99 30.03 9.71
CA GLU A 89 3.00 28.62 10.16
C GLU A 89 1.81 27.77 9.67
N ASN A 90 0.80 28.34 9.02
CA ASN A 90 -0.44 27.69 8.59
C ASN A 90 -0.50 27.40 7.09
N HIS A 91 0.64 27.10 6.48
CA HIS A 91 0.66 26.76 5.05
C HIS A 91 -0.04 25.43 4.79
N VAL A 92 -1.04 25.41 3.89
CA VAL A 92 -1.79 24.22 3.49
C VAL A 92 -1.91 24.14 1.97
N THR A 93 -1.58 22.99 1.39
CA THR A 93 -1.85 22.63 0.00
C THR A 93 -2.78 21.41 -0.03
N PHE A 94 -3.74 21.42 -0.96
CA PHE A 94 -4.64 20.28 -1.15
C PHE A 94 -4.55 19.75 -2.57
N HIS A 95 -4.16 18.50 -2.70
CA HIS A 95 -4.16 17.74 -3.94
C HIS A 95 -5.41 16.85 -3.93
N ALA A 96 -6.46 17.27 -4.63
CA ALA A 96 -7.68 16.47 -4.73
C ALA A 96 -7.42 15.18 -5.50
N SER A 97 -7.98 14.07 -5.02
CA SER A 97 -8.14 12.89 -5.87
C SER A 97 -9.11 13.26 -7.01
N THR A 98 -8.93 12.68 -8.19
CA THR A 98 -9.86 12.90 -9.31
C THR A 98 -11.28 12.63 -8.82
N PRO A 99 -12.26 13.58 -8.98
CA PRO A 99 -13.59 13.39 -8.43
C PRO A 99 -14.25 12.17 -9.05
N VAL A 100 -14.50 11.16 -8.23
CA VAL A 100 -15.55 10.19 -8.55
C VAL A 100 -16.86 10.88 -8.21
N ALA A 101 -17.81 10.89 -9.14
CA ALA A 101 -19.12 11.49 -8.95
C ALA A 101 -19.71 11.04 -7.60
N GLN A 102 -20.23 12.01 -6.82
CA GLN A 102 -20.90 11.70 -5.58
C GLN A 102 -22.15 10.88 -5.91
N ASP A 103 -22.14 9.63 -5.52
CA ASP A 103 -23.35 8.82 -5.57
C ASP A 103 -24.35 9.30 -4.51
N PRO A 104 -25.62 9.45 -4.90
CA PRO A 104 -26.69 9.67 -3.92
C PRO A 104 -26.85 8.44 -3.02
N GLU A 105 -27.35 8.64 -1.81
CA GLU A 105 -27.62 7.66 -0.76
C GLU A 105 -27.89 6.26 -1.30
N GLU A 106 -27.00 5.30 -0.96
CA GLU A 106 -27.18 3.89 -1.31
C GLU A 106 -28.53 3.37 -0.80
N PRO A 107 -29.42 2.90 -1.69
CA PRO A 107 -30.49 2.02 -1.29
C PRO A 107 -29.87 0.65 -0.96
N GLU A 108 -30.34 0.03 0.11
CA GLU A 108 -30.03 -1.36 0.41
C GLU A 108 -30.32 -2.24 -0.82
N THR A 109 -29.30 -2.67 -1.53
CA THR A 109 -29.45 -3.62 -2.63
C THR A 109 -29.24 -5.03 -2.16
N PRO A 110 -30.13 -5.94 -2.59
CA PRO A 110 -30.01 -7.37 -2.32
C PRO A 110 -28.77 -7.95 -3.00
N GLU A 111 -28.23 -8.99 -2.39
CA GLU A 111 -27.13 -9.81 -2.82
C GLU A 111 -27.06 -9.97 -4.35
N ALA A 112 -26.00 -9.45 -4.97
CA ALA A 112 -25.61 -9.79 -6.32
C ALA A 112 -24.60 -10.94 -6.25
N ASP A 113 -24.87 -11.96 -7.03
CA ASP A 113 -24.12 -13.19 -7.21
C ASP A 113 -22.63 -12.93 -7.55
N PRO A 114 -21.66 -13.71 -7.02
CA PRO A 114 -20.23 -13.45 -7.19
C PRO A 114 -19.65 -13.86 -8.55
N ALA A 115 -20.45 -13.85 -9.61
CA ALA A 115 -20.04 -14.41 -10.91
C ALA A 115 -19.60 -13.42 -11.98
N ASP A 116 -19.54 -12.11 -11.71
CA ASP A 116 -19.09 -11.16 -12.74
C ASP A 116 -18.22 -10.04 -12.20
N SER A 117 -16.95 -10.36 -11.94
CA SER A 117 -15.89 -9.36 -11.82
C SER A 117 -14.90 -9.48 -12.97
N THR A 118 -15.37 -9.19 -14.16
CA THR A 118 -14.51 -8.92 -15.28
C THR A 118 -13.91 -7.53 -15.16
N SER A 119 -12.57 -7.51 -15.10
CA SER A 119 -11.69 -6.44 -15.56
C SER A 119 -11.89 -5.04 -14.97
N ILE A 120 -11.12 -4.72 -13.95
CA ILE A 120 -10.50 -3.41 -13.91
C ILE A 120 -9.09 -3.62 -14.45
N GLU A 121 -8.96 -3.51 -15.75
CA GLU A 121 -7.71 -3.31 -16.45
C GLU A 121 -7.27 -1.87 -16.24
N ASN A 122 -5.96 -1.74 -16.03
CA ASN A 122 -5.14 -0.55 -16.12
C ASN A 122 -5.08 0.33 -14.89
N SER A 123 -3.95 0.17 -14.24
CA SER A 123 -3.11 1.33 -14.02
C SER A 123 -1.75 0.88 -13.52
N ASP A 124 -0.73 1.61 -13.88
CA ASP A 124 0.62 1.57 -13.37
C ASP A 124 0.60 1.73 -11.85
N TYR A 125 0.36 0.62 -11.14
CA TYR A 125 0.28 0.65 -9.69
C TYR A 125 1.63 0.30 -9.11
N ASN A 126 2.26 1.35 -8.64
CA ASN A 126 3.18 1.20 -7.54
C ASN A 126 2.44 0.42 -6.42
N TYR A 127 3.10 -0.58 -5.84
CA TYR A 127 2.68 -1.43 -4.73
C TYR A 127 1.85 -0.70 -3.65
N GLU A 128 2.12 0.58 -3.41
CA GLU A 128 1.47 1.43 -2.42
C GLU A 128 0.12 2.01 -2.87
N ASN A 129 -0.15 2.06 -4.17
CA ASN A 129 -1.41 2.59 -4.72
C ASN A 129 -2.62 1.64 -4.60
N HIS A 130 -2.44 0.47 -4.00
CA HIS A 130 -3.57 -0.44 -3.72
C HIS A 130 -4.67 0.14 -2.82
N ILE A 131 -4.39 1.25 -2.12
CA ILE A 131 -5.43 1.98 -1.36
C ILE A 131 -6.49 2.55 -2.30
N THR A 132 -6.12 2.84 -3.55
CA THR A 132 -7.01 3.45 -4.56
C THR A 132 -7.52 2.47 -5.61
N ALA A 133 -7.18 1.18 -5.50
CA ALA A 133 -7.44 0.20 -6.55
C ALA A 133 -8.88 -0.29 -6.63
N ASP A 134 -9.68 -0.18 -5.55
CA ASP A 134 -11.10 -0.52 -5.58
C ASP A 134 -11.98 0.73 -5.42
N GLU A 135 -13.23 0.65 -5.88
CA GLU A 135 -14.15 1.79 -5.88
C GLU A 135 -14.39 2.36 -4.49
N ASN A 136 -14.55 1.51 -3.47
CA ASN A 136 -14.76 1.97 -2.10
C ASN A 136 -13.50 2.63 -1.53
N ALA A 137 -12.32 2.13 -1.84
CA ALA A 137 -11.06 2.78 -1.45
C ALA A 137 -10.88 4.12 -2.19
N LYS A 138 -11.30 4.22 -3.46
CA LYS A 138 -11.32 5.50 -4.20
C LYS A 138 -12.30 6.49 -3.58
N ILE A 139 -13.49 6.06 -3.18
CA ILE A 139 -14.47 6.90 -2.49
C ILE A 139 -13.92 7.38 -1.15
N ALA A 140 -13.26 6.50 -0.40
CA ALA A 140 -12.67 6.86 0.88
C ALA A 140 -11.45 7.78 0.76
N ASN A 141 -10.71 7.76 -0.35
CA ASN A 141 -9.58 8.65 -0.59
C ASN A 141 -10.03 9.97 -1.21
N ALA A 142 -10.15 11.01 -0.39
CA ALA A 142 -10.54 12.35 -0.85
C ALA A 142 -9.37 13.20 -1.38
N GLY A 143 -8.13 12.74 -1.25
CA GLY A 143 -6.92 13.45 -1.71
C GLY A 143 -5.83 13.56 -0.66
N ILE A 144 -4.88 14.47 -0.86
CA ILE A 144 -3.75 14.68 0.04
C ILE A 144 -3.75 16.14 0.50
N ILE A 145 -3.69 16.34 1.81
CA ILE A 145 -3.52 17.64 2.46
C ILE A 145 -2.06 17.75 2.92
N ILE A 146 -1.34 18.78 2.46
CA ILE A 146 0.02 19.06 2.91
C ILE A 146 -0.03 20.28 3.81
N VAL A 147 0.48 20.15 5.01
CA VAL A 147 0.45 21.18 6.04
C VAL A 147 1.87 21.51 6.54
N GLY A 148 2.08 22.70 7.03
CA GLY A 148 3.34 23.15 7.59
C GLY A 148 4.36 23.63 6.55
N THR A 149 5.51 24.05 7.03
CA THR A 149 6.62 24.59 6.23
C THR A 149 7.97 24.02 6.70
N GLY A 150 8.96 24.03 5.82
CA GLY A 150 10.32 23.56 6.13
C GLY A 150 10.32 22.12 6.64
N GLU A 151 11.04 21.85 7.71
CA GLU A 151 11.16 20.52 8.32
C GLU A 151 9.89 20.05 9.03
N LYS A 152 8.90 20.93 9.25
CA LYS A 152 7.62 20.61 9.89
C LYS A 152 6.53 20.21 8.89
N VAL A 153 6.86 20.09 7.60
CA VAL A 153 5.91 19.65 6.57
C VAL A 153 5.41 18.25 6.91
N ARG A 154 4.09 18.08 6.83
CA ARG A 154 3.38 16.80 7.00
C ARG A 154 2.37 16.62 5.88
N ALA A 155 2.32 15.45 5.32
CA ALA A 155 1.32 15.06 4.32
C ALA A 155 0.28 14.13 4.95
N LEU A 156 -1.00 14.40 4.68
CA LEU A 156 -2.14 13.73 5.28
C LEU A 156 -3.03 13.19 4.17
N MET A 157 -3.35 11.92 4.19
CA MET A 157 -4.36 11.35 3.28
C MET A 157 -5.76 11.71 3.78
N ALA A 158 -6.47 12.54 3.01
CA ALA A 158 -7.82 12.95 3.35
C ALA A 158 -8.79 11.76 3.23
N TYR A 159 -9.62 11.56 4.25
CA TYR A 159 -10.60 10.50 4.31
C TYR A 159 -11.96 11.00 3.83
N GLY A 160 -12.60 10.29 2.92
CA GLY A 160 -13.91 10.64 2.34
C GLY A 160 -15.04 9.64 2.67
N GLY A 161 -14.74 8.58 3.43
CA GLY A 161 -15.69 7.52 3.72
C GLY A 161 -16.91 7.94 4.54
N SER A 162 -17.98 7.19 4.42
CA SER A 162 -19.25 7.42 5.13
C SER A 162 -19.18 6.92 6.58
N ALA A 163 -19.88 7.61 7.48
CA ALA A 163 -20.06 7.16 8.86
C ALA A 163 -20.74 5.78 8.98
N LYS A 164 -21.53 5.38 8.00
CA LYS A 164 -22.21 4.08 7.94
C LYS A 164 -21.43 3.01 7.16
N GLY A 165 -20.23 3.33 6.67
CA GLY A 165 -19.42 2.41 5.89
C GLY A 165 -18.68 1.36 6.72
N GLY A 166 -18.03 0.42 6.03
CA GLY A 166 -17.15 -0.59 6.64
C GLY A 166 -17.85 -1.78 7.29
N THR A 167 -19.18 -1.93 7.21
CA THR A 167 -19.92 -3.05 7.83
C THR A 167 -19.47 -4.40 7.33
N GLY A 168 -19.03 -4.49 6.06
CA GLY A 168 -18.48 -5.72 5.49
C GLY A 168 -17.23 -6.22 6.23
N TYR A 169 -16.42 -5.32 6.79
CA TYR A 169 -15.25 -5.68 7.58
C TYR A 169 -15.64 -6.39 8.90
N ALA A 170 -16.65 -5.84 9.59
CA ALA A 170 -17.23 -6.51 10.77
C ALA A 170 -17.84 -7.86 10.40
N ARG A 171 -18.54 -7.95 9.26
CA ARG A 171 -19.10 -9.21 8.77
C ARG A 171 -18.02 -10.26 8.54
N ALA A 172 -16.87 -9.89 7.96
CA ALA A 172 -15.76 -10.82 7.78
C ALA A 172 -15.23 -11.32 9.13
N ALA A 173 -15.00 -10.44 10.10
CA ALA A 173 -14.56 -10.83 11.45
C ALA A 173 -15.58 -11.76 12.15
N ASN A 174 -16.87 -11.48 11.99
CA ASN A 174 -17.94 -12.32 12.53
C ASN A 174 -17.92 -13.72 11.90
N GLN A 175 -17.76 -13.83 10.59
CA GLN A 175 -17.67 -15.13 9.91
C GLN A 175 -16.44 -15.94 10.34
N TYR A 176 -15.31 -15.28 10.63
CA TYR A 176 -14.15 -15.97 11.22
C TYR A 176 -14.47 -16.51 12.61
N LYS A 177 -15.18 -15.74 13.44
CA LYS A 177 -15.60 -16.21 14.76
C LYS A 177 -16.58 -17.38 14.67
N ASP A 178 -17.52 -17.34 13.73
CA ASP A 178 -18.47 -18.44 13.49
C ASP A 178 -17.75 -19.69 12.97
N THR A 179 -16.76 -19.51 12.09
CA THR A 179 -15.97 -20.62 11.53
C THR A 179 -15.03 -21.24 12.57
N PHE A 180 -14.51 -20.43 13.49
CA PHE A 180 -13.55 -20.84 14.52
C PHE A 180 -14.04 -20.51 15.93
N PRO A 181 -15.06 -21.22 16.45
CA PRO A 181 -15.70 -20.88 17.74
C PRO A 181 -14.73 -20.90 18.94
N SER A 182 -13.69 -21.74 18.90
CA SER A 182 -12.67 -21.86 19.97
C SER A 182 -11.54 -20.82 19.84
N VAL A 183 -11.42 -20.13 18.73
CA VAL A 183 -10.37 -19.13 18.49
C VAL A 183 -10.85 -17.76 18.95
N ASN A 184 -9.96 -17.01 19.59
CA ASN A 184 -10.22 -15.61 19.91
C ASN A 184 -10.11 -14.77 18.63
N VAL A 185 -11.13 -13.97 18.34
CA VAL A 185 -11.13 -13.08 17.16
C VAL A 185 -11.20 -11.63 17.62
N TYR A 186 -10.33 -10.81 17.07
CA TYR A 186 -10.17 -9.40 17.40
C TYR A 186 -10.29 -8.56 16.14
N CYS A 187 -10.92 -7.39 16.26
CA CYS A 187 -11.09 -6.45 15.17
C CYS A 187 -10.48 -5.10 15.56
N MET A 188 -9.41 -4.72 14.89
CA MET A 188 -8.73 -3.43 15.00
C MET A 188 -8.90 -2.67 13.68
N VAL A 189 -9.36 -1.44 13.76
CA VAL A 189 -9.36 -0.50 12.63
C VAL A 189 -8.35 0.59 12.93
N ILE A 190 -7.34 0.73 12.08
CA ILE A 190 -6.24 1.66 12.30
C ILE A 190 -6.59 3.01 11.67
N PRO A 191 -6.79 4.07 12.47
CA PRO A 191 -6.99 5.41 11.95
C PRO A 191 -5.69 5.94 11.32
N THR A 192 -5.80 6.98 10.50
CA THR A 192 -4.64 7.56 9.81
C THR A 192 -4.34 8.98 10.31
N ALA A 193 -3.16 9.47 9.98
CA ALA A 193 -2.62 10.75 10.47
C ALA A 193 -3.58 11.94 10.32
N VAL A 194 -4.44 11.97 9.28
CA VAL A 194 -5.38 13.07 9.04
C VAL A 194 -6.38 13.26 10.18
N GLU A 195 -6.71 12.20 10.91
CA GLU A 195 -7.65 12.27 12.02
C GLU A 195 -7.12 13.15 13.15
N TYR A 196 -5.81 13.07 13.44
CA TYR A 196 -5.19 13.74 14.57
C TYR A 196 -4.51 15.07 14.21
N TYR A 197 -4.01 15.20 12.97
CA TYR A 197 -3.15 16.31 12.57
C TYR A 197 -3.76 17.25 11.52
N CYS A 198 -5.02 17.05 11.12
CA CYS A 198 -5.66 17.94 10.17
C CYS A 198 -6.00 19.28 10.82
N PRO A 199 -5.48 20.42 10.31
CA PRO A 199 -5.86 21.73 10.80
C PRO A 199 -7.35 22.05 10.57
N ASP A 200 -7.95 22.79 11.49
CA ASP A 200 -9.38 23.13 11.43
C ASP A 200 -9.76 23.88 10.14
N MET A 201 -8.86 24.72 9.62
CA MET A 201 -9.09 25.51 8.40
C MET A 201 -9.31 24.65 7.14
N VAL A 202 -8.88 23.38 7.16
CA VAL A 202 -9.05 22.42 6.04
C VAL A 202 -9.79 21.15 6.45
N ARG A 203 -10.37 21.13 7.64
CA ARG A 203 -11.14 19.99 8.15
C ARG A 203 -12.33 19.64 7.23
N ASN A 204 -12.83 20.59 6.47
CA ASN A 204 -13.87 20.38 5.46
C ASN A 204 -13.40 19.57 4.22
N ARG A 205 -12.09 19.31 4.08
CA ARG A 205 -11.51 18.49 3.01
C ARG A 205 -11.42 17.01 3.37
N THR A 206 -11.70 16.66 4.62
CA THR A 206 -11.68 15.29 5.13
C THR A 206 -12.88 15.02 6.00
N ARG A 207 -13.33 13.79 6.06
CA ARG A 207 -14.38 13.36 6.98
C ARG A 207 -13.77 12.75 8.25
N PRO A 208 -14.44 12.82 9.40
CA PRO A 208 -13.97 12.15 10.61
C PRO A 208 -14.01 10.63 10.43
N GLN A 209 -12.99 9.94 10.93
CA GLN A 209 -12.87 8.48 10.83
C GLN A 209 -13.59 7.75 11.98
N LYS A 210 -13.68 8.39 13.15
CA LYS A 210 -14.31 7.81 14.36
C LYS A 210 -15.71 7.26 14.11
N PRO A 211 -16.64 7.98 13.42
CA PRO A 211 -17.98 7.45 13.16
C PRO A 211 -17.99 6.16 12.34
N THR A 212 -17.07 6.02 11.38
CA THR A 212 -16.95 4.76 10.60
C THR A 212 -16.37 3.63 11.46
N ILE A 213 -15.38 3.92 12.31
CA ILE A 213 -14.81 2.95 13.26
C ILE A 213 -15.89 2.46 14.21
N ASP A 214 -16.65 3.37 14.79
CA ASP A 214 -17.76 3.04 15.71
C ASP A 214 -18.83 2.20 15.01
N ASN A 215 -19.14 2.54 13.76
CA ASN A 215 -20.08 1.78 12.96
C ASN A 215 -19.59 0.34 12.72
N ILE A 216 -18.30 0.14 12.39
CA ILE A 216 -17.73 -1.20 12.25
C ILE A 216 -17.85 -1.96 13.58
N PHE A 217 -17.46 -1.35 14.69
CA PHE A 217 -17.50 -2.00 16.00
C PHE A 217 -18.91 -2.34 16.46
N SER A 218 -19.91 -1.50 16.15
CA SER A 218 -21.30 -1.75 16.47
C SER A 218 -21.91 -2.95 15.73
N HIS A 219 -21.30 -3.40 14.63
CA HIS A 219 -21.70 -4.57 13.84
C HIS A 219 -20.93 -5.85 14.18
N LEU A 220 -20.03 -5.82 15.16
CA LEU A 220 -19.32 -7.01 15.62
C LEU A 220 -20.24 -7.91 16.43
N ALA A 221 -20.16 -9.21 16.16
CA ALA A 221 -20.84 -10.22 16.97
C ALA A 221 -20.24 -10.29 18.40
N PRO A 222 -21.00 -10.71 19.43
CA PRO A 222 -20.53 -10.74 20.82
C PRO A 222 -19.24 -11.54 21.05
N GLY A 223 -18.90 -12.47 20.15
CA GLY A 223 -17.68 -13.27 20.22
C GLY A 223 -16.44 -12.62 19.61
N VAL A 224 -16.58 -11.48 18.92
CA VAL A 224 -15.48 -10.71 18.33
C VAL A 224 -15.15 -9.53 19.22
N LYS A 225 -13.91 -9.41 19.65
CA LYS A 225 -13.47 -8.34 20.55
C LYS A 225 -12.99 -7.13 19.76
N PRO A 226 -13.59 -5.94 19.90
CA PRO A 226 -13.06 -4.72 19.32
C PRO A 226 -11.74 -4.34 20.02
N VAL A 227 -10.76 -3.93 19.23
CA VAL A 227 -9.51 -3.34 19.72
C VAL A 227 -9.54 -1.85 19.35
N ASP A 228 -10.13 -1.06 20.23
CA ASP A 228 -10.21 0.40 20.04
C ASP A 228 -8.88 1.06 20.39
N ILE A 229 -8.17 1.46 19.36
CA ILE A 229 -6.90 2.20 19.45
C ILE A 229 -7.07 3.69 19.14
N TYR A 230 -8.29 4.14 18.83
CA TYR A 230 -8.54 5.53 18.43
C TYR A 230 -8.19 6.51 19.55
N ALA A 231 -8.72 6.28 20.74
CA ALA A 231 -8.41 7.11 21.92
C ALA A 231 -6.94 6.97 22.33
N THR A 232 -6.41 5.73 22.34
CA THR A 232 -5.00 5.46 22.66
C THR A 232 -4.03 6.26 21.78
N LEU A 233 -4.25 6.28 20.46
CA LEU A 233 -3.42 7.08 19.57
C LEU A 233 -3.65 8.59 19.77
N GLY A 234 -4.88 9.00 20.06
CA GLY A 234 -5.22 10.40 20.35
C GLY A 234 -4.51 10.95 21.59
N GLU A 235 -4.36 10.13 22.64
CA GLU A 235 -3.64 10.49 23.87
C GLU A 235 -2.13 10.70 23.66
N HIS A 236 -1.58 10.12 22.59
CA HIS A 236 -0.17 10.22 22.20
C HIS A 236 0.05 11.07 20.93
N ALA A 237 -0.93 11.88 20.53
CA ALA A 237 -0.84 12.65 19.28
C ALA A 237 0.22 13.76 19.28
N ASP A 238 0.73 14.14 20.45
CA ASP A 238 1.86 15.05 20.62
C ASP A 238 3.23 14.39 20.45
N GLU A 239 3.27 13.06 20.36
CA GLU A 239 4.45 12.29 20.05
C GLU A 239 4.52 11.96 18.54
N ASP A 240 5.67 11.45 18.07
CA ASP A 240 5.86 11.04 16.68
C ASP A 240 5.22 9.66 16.41
N ILE A 241 3.90 9.58 16.53
CA ILE A 241 3.13 8.34 16.31
C ILE A 241 2.72 8.12 14.85
N PHE A 242 2.85 9.12 14.00
CA PHE A 242 2.67 9.03 12.55
C PHE A 242 3.83 9.68 11.83
N LEU A 243 4.29 9.03 10.75
CA LEU A 243 5.30 9.58 9.86
C LEU A 243 4.76 10.83 9.15
N ARG A 244 5.63 11.81 8.92
CA ARG A 244 5.25 13.09 8.28
C ARG A 244 5.22 13.01 6.77
N THR A 245 6.18 12.27 6.20
CA THR A 245 6.38 12.15 4.75
C THR A 245 5.87 10.83 4.19
N ASP A 246 5.33 9.97 5.05
CA ASP A 246 4.77 8.66 4.69
C ASP A 246 3.31 8.55 5.12
N HIS A 247 2.54 7.70 4.43
CA HIS A 247 1.13 7.50 4.76
C HIS A 247 0.90 6.60 5.99
N HIS A 248 1.93 5.87 6.42
CA HIS A 248 1.84 4.97 7.56
C HIS A 248 1.96 5.70 8.91
N TRP A 249 1.54 5.00 9.94
CA TRP A 249 1.96 5.39 11.29
C TRP A 249 3.47 5.21 11.48
N ALA A 250 4.04 5.92 12.45
CA ALA A 250 5.39 5.65 12.90
C ALA A 250 5.40 4.34 13.73
N PRO A 251 6.54 3.66 13.84
CA PRO A 251 6.64 2.46 14.68
C PRO A 251 6.23 2.69 16.15
N LEU A 252 6.35 3.91 16.67
CA LEU A 252 5.86 4.26 18.00
C LEU A 252 4.33 4.18 18.09
N GLY A 253 3.60 4.63 17.08
CA GLY A 253 2.13 4.47 17.03
C GLY A 253 1.72 3.01 17.01
N ALA A 254 2.45 2.18 16.24
CA ALA A 254 2.22 0.73 16.24
C ALA A 254 2.52 0.08 17.60
N PHE A 255 3.49 0.60 18.36
CA PHE A 255 3.76 0.17 19.74
C PHE A 255 2.55 0.37 20.64
N TYR A 256 1.96 1.56 20.66
CA TYR A 256 0.77 1.84 21.48
C TYR A 256 -0.45 1.01 21.04
N ALA A 257 -0.62 0.80 19.75
CA ALA A 257 -1.66 -0.11 19.24
C ALA A 257 -1.45 -1.57 19.64
N ALA A 258 -0.18 -2.04 19.62
CA ALA A 258 0.16 -3.39 20.07
C ALA A 258 -0.03 -3.55 21.59
N GLN A 259 0.27 -2.53 22.38
CA GLN A 259 0.00 -2.52 23.82
C GLN A 259 -1.50 -2.65 24.08
N ARG A 260 -2.31 -1.83 23.42
CA ARG A 260 -3.77 -1.90 23.55
C ARG A 260 -4.32 -3.25 23.12
N PHE A 261 -3.81 -3.83 22.05
CA PHE A 261 -4.18 -5.19 21.63
C PHE A 261 -3.82 -6.24 22.69
N ALA A 262 -2.62 -6.17 23.25
CA ALA A 262 -2.19 -7.11 24.28
C ALA A 262 -3.07 -7.04 25.53
N GLU A 263 -3.53 -5.85 25.93
CA GLU A 263 -4.51 -5.68 27.02
C GLU A 263 -5.84 -6.37 26.71
N VAL A 264 -6.40 -6.16 25.50
CA VAL A 264 -7.67 -6.78 25.07
C VAL A 264 -7.55 -8.30 24.93
N ALA A 265 -6.37 -8.77 24.50
CA ALA A 265 -6.07 -10.19 24.33
C ALA A 265 -5.70 -10.89 25.65
N ASP A 266 -5.50 -10.14 26.72
CA ASP A 266 -5.05 -10.64 28.03
C ASP A 266 -3.74 -11.45 27.90
N VAL A 267 -2.73 -10.81 27.27
CA VAL A 267 -1.39 -11.38 27.09
C VAL A 267 -0.32 -10.42 27.67
N PRO A 268 0.85 -10.95 28.09
CA PRO A 268 1.94 -10.11 28.59
C PRO A 268 2.38 -9.10 27.54
N PHE A 269 2.74 -7.90 27.98
CA PHE A 269 3.33 -6.87 27.13
C PHE A 269 4.53 -6.22 27.83
N ARG A 270 5.53 -5.78 27.08
CA ARG A 270 6.73 -5.16 27.66
C ARG A 270 6.77 -3.66 27.35
N PRO A 271 7.27 -2.83 28.31
CA PRO A 271 7.41 -1.41 28.09
C PRO A 271 8.46 -1.11 26.99
N LEU A 272 8.38 0.07 26.38
CA LEU A 272 9.27 0.47 25.29
C LEU A 272 10.76 0.40 25.67
N SER A 273 11.08 0.55 26.95
CA SER A 273 12.44 0.36 27.50
C SER A 273 13.01 -1.06 27.33
N SER A 274 12.20 -2.05 26.99
CA SER A 274 12.64 -3.42 26.66
C SER A 274 13.14 -3.57 25.22
N TYR A 275 13.10 -2.50 24.43
CA TYR A 275 13.50 -2.48 23.03
C TYR A 275 14.75 -1.62 22.82
N SER A 276 15.52 -1.96 21.78
CA SER A 276 16.62 -1.14 21.29
C SER A 276 16.10 -0.22 20.19
N GLN A 277 16.20 1.08 20.40
CA GLN A 277 15.89 2.06 19.36
C GLN A 277 16.93 2.02 18.25
N LYS A 278 16.45 2.11 17.02
CA LYS A 278 17.22 2.23 15.78
C LYS A 278 16.68 3.39 14.98
N VAL A 279 17.53 4.05 14.22
CA VAL A 279 17.15 5.22 13.42
C VAL A 279 17.72 5.04 12.01
N VAL A 280 16.92 5.41 11.02
CA VAL A 280 17.36 5.68 9.64
C VAL A 280 17.12 7.15 9.39
N HIS A 281 18.20 7.91 9.26
CA HIS A 281 18.12 9.36 9.07
C HIS A 281 17.74 9.73 7.64
N GLY A 282 17.08 10.86 7.46
CA GLY A 282 16.79 11.44 6.14
C GLY A 282 15.75 10.67 5.33
N TYR A 283 14.82 10.00 5.98
CA TYR A 283 13.73 9.27 5.35
C TYR A 283 12.75 10.22 4.67
N VAL A 284 12.40 9.93 3.42
CA VAL A 284 11.26 10.53 2.71
C VAL A 284 10.39 9.39 2.21
N GLY A 285 9.19 9.30 2.74
CA GLY A 285 8.27 8.19 2.49
C GLY A 285 7.39 8.38 1.25
N SER A 286 6.38 7.54 1.17
CA SER A 286 5.47 7.37 0.03
C SER A 286 4.67 8.60 -0.36
N MET A 287 4.43 9.53 0.56
CA MET A 287 3.58 10.69 0.29
C MET A 287 4.16 11.64 -0.76
N TYR A 288 5.50 11.66 -0.92
CA TYR A 288 6.11 12.35 -2.06
C TYR A 288 5.72 11.68 -3.38
N GLY A 289 5.78 10.34 -3.46
CA GLY A 289 5.38 9.59 -4.65
C GLY A 289 3.92 9.85 -5.06
N TYR A 290 3.02 9.96 -4.08
CA TYR A 290 1.59 10.19 -4.34
C TYR A 290 1.25 11.62 -4.74
N SER A 291 1.86 12.61 -4.10
CA SER A 291 1.50 14.02 -4.30
C SER A 291 2.37 14.74 -5.30
N GLN A 292 3.59 14.25 -5.54
CA GLN A 292 4.65 14.92 -6.28
C GLN A 292 4.99 16.34 -5.75
N ASP A 293 4.63 16.62 -4.48
CA ASP A 293 4.89 17.91 -3.87
C ASP A 293 6.32 18.00 -3.31
N ILE A 294 7.09 18.93 -3.84
CA ILE A 294 8.51 19.12 -3.49
C ILE A 294 8.70 19.49 -2.00
N ALA A 295 7.67 20.06 -1.34
CA ALA A 295 7.76 20.40 0.07
C ALA A 295 7.99 19.15 0.92
N ILE A 296 7.37 18.02 0.57
CA ILE A 296 7.59 16.74 1.26
C ILE A 296 9.02 16.24 1.06
N LYS A 297 9.52 16.30 -0.18
CA LYS A 297 10.90 15.86 -0.50
C LYS A 297 11.96 16.68 0.24
N LYS A 298 11.68 17.95 0.48
CA LYS A 298 12.58 18.86 1.22
C LYS A 298 12.45 18.78 2.74
N ALA A 299 11.56 17.96 3.25
CA ALA A 299 11.29 17.80 4.68
C ALA A 299 11.57 16.36 5.17
N PRO A 300 12.78 15.81 4.94
CA PRO A 300 13.09 14.46 5.40
C PRO A 300 12.91 14.35 6.92
N GLU A 301 12.65 13.14 7.38
CA GLU A 301 12.45 12.83 8.79
C GLU A 301 13.31 11.65 9.25
N ASP A 302 13.40 11.43 10.55
CA ASP A 302 14.01 10.24 11.10
C ASP A 302 12.99 9.11 11.17
N PHE A 303 13.30 7.98 10.54
CA PHE A 303 12.54 6.75 10.70
C PHE A 303 13.07 5.99 11.93
N VAL A 304 12.34 6.10 13.04
CA VAL A 304 12.71 5.49 14.33
C VAL A 304 11.95 4.18 14.50
N TYR A 305 12.66 3.07 14.73
CA TYR A 305 12.05 1.77 14.98
C TYR A 305 12.70 1.06 16.17
N TYR A 306 12.02 0.03 16.68
CA TYR A 306 12.36 -0.59 17.94
C TYR A 306 12.50 -2.09 17.78
N VAL A 307 13.65 -2.63 18.23
CA VAL A 307 13.99 -4.06 18.12
C VAL A 307 13.98 -4.67 19.53
N PRO A 308 13.19 -5.73 19.79
CA PRO A 308 13.13 -6.35 21.11
C PRO A 308 14.48 -6.94 21.52
N ARG A 309 14.83 -6.88 22.83
CA ARG A 309 16.15 -7.28 23.34
C ARG A 309 16.18 -8.67 23.94
N ASP A 310 15.32 -8.96 24.88
CA ASP A 310 15.42 -10.13 25.77
C ASP A 310 14.46 -11.25 25.35
N VAL A 311 14.20 -11.36 24.06
CA VAL A 311 13.42 -12.44 23.45
C VAL A 311 14.17 -12.96 22.23
N THR A 312 14.33 -14.27 22.14
CA THR A 312 14.88 -14.92 20.94
C THR A 312 13.74 -15.29 20.01
N TYR A 313 13.97 -15.19 18.72
CA TYR A 313 12.98 -15.53 17.71
C TYR A 313 13.62 -16.03 16.42
N THR A 314 12.83 -16.78 15.67
CA THR A 314 13.18 -17.23 14.32
C THR A 314 12.06 -16.82 13.36
N THR A 315 12.43 -16.39 12.16
CA THR A 315 11.48 -15.98 11.13
C THR A 315 11.55 -16.94 9.95
N THR A 316 10.38 -17.36 9.48
CA THR A 316 10.22 -18.17 8.28
C THR A 316 9.30 -17.42 7.30
N TYR A 317 9.67 -17.39 6.04
CA TYR A 317 8.93 -16.79 4.96
C TYR A 317 8.44 -17.84 3.97
N THR A 318 7.25 -17.63 3.43
CA THR A 318 6.75 -18.28 2.22
C THR A 318 6.42 -17.17 1.23
N ASP A 319 7.30 -16.95 0.26
CA ASP A 319 7.16 -15.87 -0.69
C ASP A 319 6.15 -16.18 -1.78
N TYR A 320 5.42 -15.18 -2.21
CA TYR A 320 4.58 -15.19 -3.38
C TYR A 320 5.30 -14.52 -4.55
N THR A 321 5.22 -15.12 -5.72
CA THR A 321 5.56 -14.46 -6.98
C THR A 321 4.31 -13.76 -7.49
N ILE A 322 4.44 -12.48 -7.84
CA ILE A 322 3.35 -11.68 -8.40
C ILE A 322 3.68 -11.26 -9.84
N ASP A 323 2.66 -11.11 -10.66
CA ASP A 323 2.76 -10.52 -12.00
C ASP A 323 2.78 -8.98 -11.95
N GLU A 324 2.86 -8.33 -13.10
CA GLU A 324 2.81 -6.88 -13.26
C GLU A 324 1.50 -6.25 -12.76
N ASN A 325 0.43 -7.03 -12.68
CA ASN A 325 -0.88 -6.63 -12.15
C ASN A 325 -1.05 -6.99 -10.66
N TYR A 326 0.04 -7.30 -9.95
CA TYR A 326 0.05 -7.70 -8.54
C TYR A 326 -0.81 -8.94 -8.22
N ARG A 327 -1.03 -9.82 -9.20
CA ARG A 327 -1.73 -11.09 -9.01
C ARG A 327 -0.72 -12.17 -8.64
N VAL A 328 -1.06 -13.01 -7.69
CA VAL A 328 -0.20 -14.14 -7.32
C VAL A 328 -0.16 -15.15 -8.45
N ILE A 329 1.03 -15.39 -9.00
CA ILE A 329 1.30 -16.37 -10.05
C ILE A 329 2.12 -17.57 -9.57
N GLY A 330 2.63 -17.54 -8.35
CA GLY A 330 3.38 -18.63 -7.76
C GLY A 330 3.54 -18.47 -6.25
N MET A 331 3.91 -19.56 -5.60
CA MET A 331 4.23 -19.61 -4.18
C MET A 331 5.50 -20.45 -3.99
N GLY A 332 6.47 -19.89 -3.27
CA GLY A 332 7.73 -20.57 -2.94
C GLY A 332 7.60 -21.57 -1.79
N HIS A 333 8.71 -22.21 -1.48
CA HIS A 333 8.82 -23.04 -0.29
C HIS A 333 9.16 -22.21 0.95
N PRO A 334 8.75 -22.63 2.16
CA PRO A 334 9.15 -21.97 3.39
C PRO A 334 10.68 -21.93 3.53
N HIS A 335 11.21 -20.76 3.87
CA HIS A 335 12.66 -20.56 4.08
C HIS A 335 12.91 -19.62 5.27
N LYS A 336 14.08 -19.72 5.88
CA LYS A 336 14.50 -18.86 6.98
C LYS A 336 14.79 -17.45 6.48
N GLY A 337 14.45 -16.43 7.29
CA GLY A 337 14.70 -15.04 7.04
C GLY A 337 15.00 -14.25 8.30
N ILE A 338 15.19 -12.96 8.13
CA ILE A 338 15.34 -11.99 9.22
C ILE A 338 14.06 -11.16 9.31
N PHE A 339 13.62 -10.80 10.50
CA PHE A 339 12.41 -9.98 10.67
C PHE A 339 12.70 -8.50 10.46
N PHE A 340 13.80 -7.96 11.05
CA PHE A 340 14.18 -6.56 10.97
C PHE A 340 15.28 -6.36 9.93
N TYR A 341 14.93 -5.82 8.77
CA TYR A 341 15.89 -5.42 7.74
C TYR A 341 16.57 -4.10 8.09
N ARG A 342 17.78 -3.91 7.63
CA ARG A 342 18.55 -2.67 7.85
C ARG A 342 18.60 -1.86 6.57
N PHE A 343 18.31 -0.58 6.68
CA PHE A 343 18.37 0.37 5.59
C PHE A 343 19.45 1.43 5.87
N LYS A 344 20.01 1.99 4.81
CA LYS A 344 20.94 3.11 4.87
C LYS A 344 20.17 4.41 5.14
N ASP A 345 20.84 5.41 5.69
CA ASP A 345 20.33 6.77 5.78
C ASP A 345 19.91 7.28 4.38
N GLY A 346 18.82 8.02 4.32
CA GLY A 346 18.22 8.51 3.08
C GLY A 346 17.44 7.49 2.27
N SER A 347 17.29 6.24 2.75
CA SER A 347 16.52 5.21 2.05
C SER A 347 15.02 5.47 2.13
N GLY A 348 14.34 5.64 1.00
CA GLY A 348 12.87 5.70 0.92
C GLY A 348 12.15 4.38 1.24
N GLY A 349 12.90 3.26 1.36
CA GLY A 349 12.35 1.95 1.73
C GLY A 349 12.40 1.63 3.21
N ALA A 350 12.73 2.58 4.11
CA ALA A 350 12.96 2.30 5.52
C ALA A 350 11.77 1.65 6.23
N TYR A 351 10.53 1.93 5.85
CA TYR A 351 9.35 1.26 6.41
C TYR A 351 9.34 -0.25 6.15
N CYS A 352 10.01 -0.74 5.09
CA CYS A 352 10.19 -2.17 4.82
C CYS A 352 11.17 -2.85 5.80
N THR A 353 11.64 -2.16 6.85
CA THR A 353 12.38 -2.77 7.96
C THR A 353 11.64 -3.98 8.51
N PHE A 354 10.33 -3.94 8.58
CA PHE A 354 9.50 -5.02 9.08
C PHE A 354 9.24 -6.05 7.97
N MET A 355 9.81 -7.24 8.09
CA MET A 355 9.62 -8.39 7.20
C MET A 355 10.06 -8.19 5.72
N GLY A 356 10.50 -7.01 5.32
CA GLY A 356 11.04 -6.70 3.99
C GLY A 356 10.03 -6.56 2.86
N SER A 357 8.95 -7.34 2.86
CA SER A 357 7.91 -7.32 1.79
C SER A 357 6.58 -7.82 2.31
N ASP A 358 5.48 -7.36 1.69
CA ASP A 358 4.12 -7.84 1.98
C ASP A 358 3.75 -9.09 1.16
N THR A 359 4.49 -9.39 0.08
CA THR A 359 4.19 -10.50 -0.83
C THR A 359 4.62 -11.85 -0.29
N ARG A 360 4.29 -12.13 0.99
CA ARG A 360 4.68 -13.35 1.68
C ARG A 360 3.77 -13.69 2.86
N ILE A 361 3.80 -14.95 3.27
CA ILE A 361 3.38 -15.36 4.60
C ILE A 361 4.61 -15.29 5.48
N THR A 362 4.50 -14.63 6.62
CA THR A 362 5.55 -14.58 7.64
C THR A 362 5.12 -15.42 8.84
N CYS A 363 5.99 -16.29 9.34
CA CYS A 363 5.83 -16.99 10.59
C CYS A 363 7.02 -16.66 11.50
N VAL A 364 6.75 -16.16 12.70
CA VAL A 364 7.75 -15.87 13.73
C VAL A 364 7.48 -16.78 14.92
N ARG A 365 8.50 -17.57 15.28
CA ARG A 365 8.50 -18.36 16.52
C ARG A 365 9.39 -17.68 17.53
N THR A 366 8.86 -17.41 18.70
CA THR A 366 9.54 -16.68 19.77
C THR A 366 9.93 -17.62 20.91
N SER A 367 10.74 -17.13 21.86
CA SER A 367 11.02 -17.84 23.11
C SER A 367 9.91 -17.71 24.17
N THR A 368 8.82 -17.02 23.86
CA THR A 368 7.62 -16.98 24.71
C THR A 368 6.93 -18.35 24.69
N GLN A 369 6.64 -18.91 25.87
CA GLN A 369 6.05 -20.24 26.01
C GLN A 369 4.72 -20.14 26.75
N ASN A 370 3.68 -19.71 26.05
CA ASN A 370 2.35 -19.58 26.63
C ASN A 370 1.24 -20.30 25.83
N GLY A 371 1.62 -21.03 24.79
CA GLY A 371 0.68 -21.74 23.91
C GLY A 371 -0.18 -20.84 23.03
N ARG A 372 0.03 -19.50 23.06
CA ARG A 372 -0.76 -18.54 22.26
C ARG A 372 -0.13 -18.36 20.89
N ARG A 373 -0.92 -18.59 19.84
CA ARG A 373 -0.49 -18.51 18.43
C ARG A 373 -1.40 -17.54 17.69
N LEU A 374 -0.82 -16.42 17.29
CA LEU A 374 -1.51 -15.29 16.69
C LEU A 374 -1.45 -15.35 15.18
N LEU A 375 -2.58 -15.16 14.50
CA LEU A 375 -2.67 -14.83 13.08
C LEU A 375 -3.07 -13.38 12.93
N ILE A 376 -2.24 -12.58 12.26
CA ILE A 376 -2.52 -11.17 11.92
C ILE A 376 -2.94 -11.09 10.45
N LEU A 377 -4.16 -10.65 10.20
CA LEU A 377 -4.70 -10.33 8.88
C LEU A 377 -4.59 -8.81 8.68
N LYS A 378 -3.72 -8.37 7.78
CA LYS A 378 -3.29 -6.97 7.73
C LYS A 378 -3.20 -6.39 6.32
N ASP A 379 -3.03 -5.08 6.24
CA ASP A 379 -2.38 -4.34 5.16
C ASP A 379 -0.99 -3.85 5.62
N SER A 380 -0.33 -3.00 4.82
CA SER A 380 1.03 -2.53 5.13
C SER A 380 1.16 -1.80 6.47
N PHE A 381 0.09 -1.19 7.02
CA PHE A 381 0.12 -0.62 8.37
C PHE A 381 0.44 -1.68 9.43
N GLY A 382 -0.13 -2.87 9.29
CA GLY A 382 0.11 -3.98 10.21
C GLY A 382 1.53 -4.53 10.22
N ASN A 383 2.43 -4.08 9.33
CA ASN A 383 3.83 -4.56 9.28
C ASN A 383 4.61 -4.26 10.56
N ALA A 384 4.34 -3.14 11.20
CA ALA A 384 5.05 -2.72 12.41
C ALA A 384 4.55 -3.40 13.68
N LEU A 385 3.37 -4.05 13.69
CA LEU A 385 2.78 -4.66 14.89
C LEU A 385 3.52 -5.90 15.42
N PRO A 386 3.90 -6.89 14.59
CA PRO A 386 4.33 -8.19 15.09
C PRO A 386 5.56 -8.11 15.99
N GLY A 387 6.51 -7.19 15.69
CA GLY A 387 7.75 -7.03 16.45
C GLY A 387 7.53 -6.66 17.92
N TYR A 388 6.43 -6.00 18.25
CA TYR A 388 6.05 -5.65 19.62
C TYR A 388 5.37 -6.77 20.38
N LEU A 389 4.90 -7.80 19.66
CA LEU A 389 4.15 -8.93 20.20
C LEU A 389 5.02 -10.17 20.46
N PHE A 390 6.35 -10.10 20.26
CA PHE A 390 7.24 -11.24 20.48
C PHE A 390 7.32 -11.68 21.95
N TYR A 391 7.03 -10.79 22.89
CA TYR A 391 6.91 -11.13 24.32
C TYR A 391 5.51 -11.65 24.70
N SER A 392 4.54 -11.55 23.77
CA SER A 392 3.12 -11.80 24.02
C SER A 392 2.66 -13.15 23.49
N PHE A 393 3.27 -13.63 22.39
CA PHE A 393 2.85 -14.83 21.70
C PHE A 393 4.03 -15.77 21.41
N GLU A 394 3.75 -17.08 21.52
CA GLU A 394 4.71 -18.13 21.18
C GLU A 394 4.98 -18.17 19.66
N GLU A 395 3.94 -18.03 18.86
CA GLU A 395 4.03 -18.02 17.41
C GLU A 395 3.15 -16.91 16.81
N ILE A 396 3.66 -16.21 15.80
CA ILE A 396 2.95 -15.12 15.13
C ILE A 396 3.00 -15.36 13.63
N HIS A 397 1.83 -15.50 13.02
CA HIS A 397 1.64 -15.59 11.59
C HIS A 397 1.14 -14.25 11.06
N VAL A 398 1.72 -13.78 9.97
CA VAL A 398 1.34 -12.52 9.33
C VAL A 398 0.94 -12.78 7.89
N VAL A 399 -0.26 -12.38 7.55
CA VAL A 399 -0.87 -12.56 6.23
C VAL A 399 -1.36 -11.21 5.72
N ASP A 400 -0.89 -10.84 4.54
CA ASP A 400 -1.40 -9.66 3.86
C ASP A 400 -2.69 -9.98 3.10
N SER A 401 -3.68 -9.10 3.24
CA SER A 401 -5.01 -9.24 2.64
C SER A 401 -5.02 -9.35 1.10
N ARG A 402 -3.91 -9.04 0.45
CA ARG A 402 -3.81 -9.01 -1.02
C ARG A 402 -3.36 -10.34 -1.62
N TYR A 403 -2.55 -11.13 -0.90
CA TYR A 403 -1.71 -12.17 -1.53
C TYR A 403 -1.99 -13.59 -1.04
N PHE A 404 -2.76 -13.78 0.02
CA PHE A 404 -2.99 -15.10 0.60
C PHE A 404 -3.79 -16.02 -0.33
N THR A 405 -3.23 -17.20 -0.64
CA THR A 405 -3.82 -18.17 -1.59
C THR A 405 -4.19 -19.51 -0.98
N LYS A 406 -3.90 -19.73 0.31
CA LYS A 406 -4.25 -20.99 0.99
C LYS A 406 -5.69 -20.95 1.49
N ASN A 407 -6.28 -22.14 1.75
CA ASN A 407 -7.51 -22.22 2.51
C ASN A 407 -7.25 -21.81 3.96
N MET A 408 -7.99 -20.84 4.46
CA MET A 408 -7.79 -20.31 5.80
C MET A 408 -8.19 -21.29 6.90
N VAL A 409 -9.21 -22.13 6.65
CA VAL A 409 -9.66 -23.13 7.65
C VAL A 409 -8.56 -24.18 7.85
N GLU A 410 -7.98 -24.68 6.77
CA GLU A 410 -6.84 -25.60 6.85
C GLU A 410 -5.65 -24.93 7.51
N TYR A 411 -5.31 -23.69 7.12
CA TYR A 411 -4.17 -22.97 7.66
C TYR A 411 -4.26 -22.75 9.18
N VAL A 412 -5.43 -22.33 9.68
CA VAL A 412 -5.69 -22.13 11.11
C VAL A 412 -5.56 -23.44 11.89
N ASN A 413 -6.12 -24.54 11.36
CA ASN A 413 -6.06 -25.84 12.01
C ASN A 413 -4.65 -26.44 12.02
N GLU A 414 -3.94 -26.42 10.88
CA GLU A 414 -2.58 -26.94 10.75
C GLU A 414 -1.58 -26.24 11.67
N ASN A 415 -1.72 -24.91 11.80
CA ASN A 415 -0.85 -24.09 12.63
C ASN A 415 -1.38 -23.91 14.06
N GLN A 416 -2.51 -24.54 14.41
CA GLN A 416 -3.11 -24.48 15.74
C GLN A 416 -3.28 -23.03 16.25
N ILE A 417 -3.76 -22.15 15.40
CA ILE A 417 -3.97 -20.73 15.71
C ILE A 417 -5.00 -20.60 16.85
N THR A 418 -4.66 -19.84 17.86
CA THR A 418 -5.51 -19.57 19.04
C THR A 418 -6.13 -18.19 19.00
N ASP A 419 -5.56 -17.27 18.20
CA ASP A 419 -5.91 -15.86 18.16
C ASP A 419 -5.85 -15.34 16.73
N ILE A 420 -6.86 -14.61 16.29
CA ILE A 420 -6.90 -13.96 14.98
C ILE A 420 -7.16 -12.48 15.17
N LEU A 421 -6.25 -11.63 14.66
CA LEU A 421 -6.36 -10.19 14.69
C LEU A 421 -6.56 -9.65 13.27
N PHE A 422 -7.67 -9.00 13.04
CA PHE A 422 -7.88 -8.13 11.88
C PHE A 422 -7.25 -6.77 12.19
N ALA A 423 -6.25 -6.35 11.42
CA ALA A 423 -5.47 -5.13 11.65
C ALA A 423 -5.25 -4.37 10.34
N ASN A 424 -6.28 -3.67 9.89
CA ASN A 424 -6.25 -2.89 8.66
C ASN A 424 -6.46 -1.41 8.93
N ASN A 425 -5.83 -0.56 8.11
CA ASN A 425 -6.14 0.87 8.16
C ASN A 425 -7.59 1.14 7.71
N ILE A 426 -8.10 2.31 8.04
CA ILE A 426 -9.50 2.70 7.79
C ILE A 426 -9.90 2.58 6.31
N PHE A 427 -9.01 2.91 5.35
CA PHE A 427 -9.30 2.80 3.92
C PHE A 427 -9.51 1.34 3.50
N LYS A 428 -8.68 0.42 4.03
CA LYS A 428 -8.79 -1.02 3.77
C LYS A 428 -9.94 -1.65 4.54
N ALA A 429 -10.21 -1.24 5.78
CA ALA A 429 -11.36 -1.68 6.54
C ALA A 429 -12.68 -1.21 5.90
N TYR A 430 -12.68 -0.04 5.23
CA TYR A 430 -13.82 0.47 4.47
C TYR A 430 -14.03 -0.28 3.14
N SER A 431 -12.98 -0.88 2.57
CA SER A 431 -12.96 -1.45 1.22
C SER A 431 -13.72 -2.78 1.13
N SER A 432 -14.65 -2.87 0.16
CA SER A 432 -15.36 -4.11 -0.20
C SER A 432 -14.39 -5.20 -0.64
N HIS A 433 -13.32 -4.84 -1.34
CA HIS A 433 -12.30 -5.76 -1.80
C HIS A 433 -11.59 -6.48 -0.65
N THR A 434 -11.29 -5.77 0.45
CA THR A 434 -10.60 -6.34 1.61
C THR A 434 -11.46 -7.40 2.31
N TYR A 435 -12.68 -7.07 2.69
CA TYR A 435 -13.53 -8.01 3.42
C TYR A 435 -13.98 -9.18 2.54
N SER A 436 -14.23 -8.96 1.26
CA SER A 436 -14.59 -10.04 0.33
C SER A 436 -13.46 -11.06 0.19
N LYS A 437 -12.20 -10.61 0.15
CA LYS A 437 -11.05 -11.50 0.16
C LYS A 437 -10.96 -12.31 1.46
N TYR A 438 -11.13 -11.67 2.62
CA TYR A 438 -11.11 -12.39 3.89
C TYR A 438 -12.18 -13.48 3.95
N ILE A 439 -13.40 -13.19 3.49
CA ILE A 439 -14.48 -14.18 3.40
C ILE A 439 -14.10 -15.29 2.42
N LYS A 440 -13.57 -14.94 1.25
CA LYS A 440 -13.12 -15.92 0.26
C LYS A 440 -12.04 -16.86 0.78
N TYR A 441 -11.15 -16.40 1.64
CA TYR A 441 -10.10 -17.25 2.22
C TYR A 441 -10.64 -18.42 3.02
N LEU A 442 -11.83 -18.31 3.62
CA LEU A 442 -12.48 -19.40 4.35
C LEU A 442 -12.96 -20.54 3.44
N THR A 443 -13.21 -20.25 2.16
CA THR A 443 -13.83 -21.21 1.22
C THR A 443 -12.97 -21.54 0.01
N GLN A 444 -11.90 -20.78 -0.25
CA GLN A 444 -11.01 -21.05 -1.40
C GLN A 444 -10.28 -22.39 -1.21
N THR A 445 -10.01 -23.07 -2.32
CA THR A 445 -9.15 -24.25 -2.31
C THR A 445 -7.69 -23.82 -2.12
N ASN A 446 -6.87 -24.63 -1.42
CA ASN A 446 -5.44 -24.42 -1.29
C ASN A 446 -4.83 -24.21 -2.69
N GLY A 447 -4.35 -22.96 -2.92
CA GLY A 447 -4.05 -22.55 -4.26
C GLY A 447 -2.74 -23.12 -4.78
N ILE A 448 -2.90 -24.02 -5.75
CA ILE A 448 -2.03 -23.95 -6.91
C ILE A 448 -2.67 -22.86 -7.78
N TYR A 449 -2.11 -21.67 -7.80
CA TYR A 449 -2.51 -20.65 -8.75
C TYR A 449 -2.27 -21.21 -10.15
N ARG A 450 -3.34 -21.47 -10.88
CA ARG A 450 -3.24 -21.77 -12.33
C ARG A 450 -3.36 -20.42 -13.01
N PRO A 451 -2.32 -19.96 -13.75
CA PRO A 451 -2.46 -18.78 -14.58
C PRO A 451 -3.65 -19.01 -15.51
N VAL A 452 -4.54 -18.03 -15.60
CA VAL A 452 -5.60 -18.04 -16.59
C VAL A 452 -4.91 -17.98 -17.94
N VAL A 453 -4.78 -19.11 -18.61
CA VAL A 453 -4.35 -19.15 -20.01
C VAL A 453 -5.51 -18.57 -20.78
N HIS A 454 -5.42 -17.32 -21.17
CA HIS A 454 -6.27 -16.79 -22.23
C HIS A 454 -5.99 -17.65 -23.46
N ARG A 455 -6.91 -18.54 -23.79
CA ARG A 455 -6.94 -19.18 -25.10
C ARG A 455 -7.18 -18.06 -26.11
N THR A 456 -6.10 -17.53 -26.67
CA THR A 456 -6.18 -16.94 -28.00
C THR A 456 -6.45 -18.11 -28.94
N ASP A 457 -7.65 -18.15 -29.50
CA ASP A 457 -7.97 -19.02 -30.62
C ASP A 457 -7.06 -18.63 -31.80
N SER A 458 -5.91 -19.26 -31.90
CA SER A 458 -5.15 -19.28 -33.14
C SER A 458 -5.20 -20.69 -33.70
N MET A 459 -6.03 -20.84 -34.70
CA MET A 459 -5.94 -21.93 -35.65
C MET A 459 -4.54 -21.97 -36.27
N THR A 460 -4.10 -23.21 -36.55
CA THR A 460 -2.92 -23.66 -37.29
C THR A 460 -1.65 -23.87 -36.48
N ALA A 461 -1.51 -25.12 -35.99
CA ALA A 461 -0.23 -25.69 -35.68
C ALA A 461 0.21 -26.61 -36.85
N GLU A 462 1.28 -26.24 -37.53
CA GLU A 462 2.05 -27.19 -38.33
C GLU A 462 2.87 -28.10 -37.40
N PRO A 463 3.06 -29.39 -37.75
CA PRO A 463 3.79 -30.32 -36.89
C PRO A 463 5.30 -30.10 -36.99
N ALA A 464 5.93 -29.92 -35.81
CA ALA A 464 7.38 -29.81 -35.69
C ALA A 464 8.09 -31.13 -36.00
N ALA A 465 9.16 -31.03 -36.79
CA ALA A 465 10.06 -32.14 -37.15
C ALA A 465 10.89 -32.59 -35.90
N PRO A 466 11.35 -33.86 -35.87
CA PRO A 466 12.04 -34.45 -34.74
C PRO A 466 13.47 -33.91 -34.59
N VAL A 467 13.82 -33.48 -33.41
CA VAL A 467 15.17 -33.03 -33.01
C VAL A 467 15.99 -34.25 -32.56
N THR A 468 17.09 -34.50 -33.25
CA THR A 468 18.12 -35.45 -32.82
C THR A 468 18.97 -34.90 -31.69
N PRO A 469 19.42 -35.71 -30.72
CA PRO A 469 20.26 -35.23 -29.61
C PRO A 469 21.72 -35.09 -30.02
N SER A 470 22.31 -33.92 -29.82
CA SER A 470 23.75 -33.72 -29.93
C SER A 470 24.41 -33.80 -28.57
N THR A 471 25.33 -34.72 -28.43
CA THR A 471 26.30 -34.86 -27.32
C THR A 471 27.42 -33.84 -27.48
N SER A 472 27.78 -33.10 -26.43
CA SER A 472 29.14 -32.63 -26.13
C SER A 472 29.23 -32.13 -24.72
N SER A 473 29.85 -32.86 -23.82
CA SER A 473 31.21 -32.71 -23.26
C SER A 473 31.46 -31.39 -22.49
N GLY A 474 31.73 -31.57 -21.23
CA GLY A 474 31.99 -30.68 -20.14
C GLY A 474 33.04 -29.57 -20.34
N ARG A 475 32.96 -28.64 -19.42
CA ARG A 475 34.12 -28.01 -18.76
C ARG A 475 33.68 -27.31 -17.50
N ASP A 476 34.30 -27.71 -16.40
CA ASP A 476 34.40 -27.01 -15.14
C ASP A 476 34.94 -25.58 -15.32
N SER A 477 34.43 -24.63 -14.56
CA SER A 477 35.29 -23.59 -13.99
C SER A 477 34.60 -22.89 -12.81
N THR A 478 35.18 -23.10 -11.66
CA THR A 478 35.07 -22.37 -10.39
C THR A 478 35.41 -20.89 -10.52
N SER A 479 34.67 -20.02 -9.81
CA SER A 479 35.12 -18.87 -9.01
C SER A 479 33.88 -18.14 -8.51
N SER A 480 33.60 -18.11 -7.26
CA SER A 480 33.97 -17.32 -6.09
C SER A 480 33.90 -15.78 -6.32
N PHE A 481 33.33 -15.14 -5.30
CA PHE A 481 33.38 -13.74 -4.86
C PHE A 481 32.13 -12.87 -5.20
N TYR A 482 31.49 -12.31 -4.31
CA TYR A 482 31.34 -11.54 -3.08
C TYR A 482 29.84 -11.32 -2.78
#